data_4650975dfbec6d5536f751b0b0b5a36e
#
_entry.id   4650975dfbec6d5536f751b0b0b5a36e
#
_cell.length_a   1.000
_cell.length_b   1.000
_cell.length_c   1.000
_cell.angle_alpha   90.00
_cell.angle_beta   90.00
_cell.angle_gamma   90.00
#
_symmetry.space_group_name_H-M   'P 1'
#
loop_
_entity.id
_entity.type
_entity.pdbx_description
1 polymer ?
#
loop_
_entity_poly.entity_id
_entity_poly.type
_entity_poly.pdbx_seq_one_letter_code
_entity_poly.pdbx_strand_id
1 'polypeptide(L)'
;TRSLSSAASDVYKRQPEDIEGAYYRNTENQVHEPIGRFHPFDGDAMIHSINFDNGKANYVNKFVETEGFLVEQEMGKSMWAGLMERTGSSKLPGWGAQGGIKDSSSTDIIVHAGEPLTTFYQCGEGYQLNPYSLDTEQKASWVPVGGVSAHPKVDLSTGELLFFNYSKQFPYLNYGVVDKNQNLKHFVPIELPGPRLPHDMAFSKNYSIINDLPLFWDQEMLKKGIHATRLHDLPSRFAVIPRYGNPEDIKWFEADPTYVCLLYTSPSPRDP
;
A
#
# COMPACT_ATOMS: atom_id res chain seq x y z
N THR A 1 35.70 -17.75 -10.29
CA THR A 1 35.91 -16.73 -9.24
C THR A 1 35.68 -15.37 -9.87
N ARG A 2 34.51 -14.77 -9.60
CA ARG A 2 34.26 -13.36 -9.96
C ARG A 2 35.04 -12.51 -8.97
N SER A 3 36.01 -11.75 -9.44
CA SER A 3 36.64 -10.72 -8.65
C SER A 3 35.58 -9.65 -8.38
N LEU A 4 35.19 -9.44 -7.13
CA LEU A 4 34.46 -8.25 -6.73
C LEU A 4 35.32 -7.03 -7.10
N SER A 5 34.72 -6.02 -7.75
CA SER A 5 35.46 -4.83 -8.08
C SER A 5 35.99 -4.18 -6.80
N SER A 6 37.21 -3.64 -6.86
CA SER A 6 37.81 -2.94 -5.71
C SER A 6 36.93 -1.79 -5.19
N ALA A 7 36.14 -1.16 -6.04
CA ALA A 7 35.18 -0.12 -5.68
C ALA A 7 34.04 -0.65 -4.79
N ALA A 8 33.48 -1.85 -5.08
CA ALA A 8 32.45 -2.45 -4.22
C ALA A 8 33.01 -2.81 -2.83
N SER A 9 34.25 -3.32 -2.76
CA SER A 9 34.90 -3.64 -1.49
C SER A 9 35.21 -2.36 -0.66
N ASP A 10 35.45 -1.24 -1.31
CA ASP A 10 35.76 0.03 -0.64
C ASP A 10 34.48 0.70 -0.08
N VAL A 11 33.35 0.57 -0.76
CA VAL A 11 32.04 1.05 -0.27
C VAL A 11 31.64 0.34 1.04
N TYR A 12 31.85 -0.97 1.14
CA TYR A 12 31.56 -1.72 2.38
C TYR A 12 32.49 -1.36 3.56
N LYS A 13 33.63 -0.77 3.31
CA LYS A 13 34.61 -0.39 4.33
C LYS A 13 34.50 1.06 4.80
N ARG A 14 33.66 1.86 4.16
CA ARG A 14 33.53 3.31 4.43
C ARG A 14 32.09 3.72 4.71
N GLN A 15 31.31 2.85 5.31
CA GLN A 15 29.97 3.25 5.78
C GLN A 15 30.15 4.35 6.85
N PRO A 16 29.36 5.43 6.78
CA PRO A 16 29.35 6.42 7.84
C PRO A 16 29.02 5.76 9.18
N GLU A 17 29.84 6.02 10.20
CA GLU A 17 29.67 5.46 11.54
C GLU A 17 28.50 6.09 12.30
N ASP A 18 28.04 7.25 11.83
CA ASP A 18 26.95 8.05 12.39
C ASP A 18 25.56 7.72 11.79
N ILE A 19 25.46 6.71 10.91
CA ILE A 19 24.14 6.22 10.47
C ILE A 19 23.49 5.45 11.61
N GLU A 20 22.32 5.94 12.03
CA GLU A 20 21.46 5.29 13.01
C GLU A 20 20.03 5.18 12.44
N GLY A 21 19.33 4.08 12.78
CA GLY A 21 17.95 3.85 12.40
C GLY A 21 17.74 2.57 11.62
N ALA A 22 16.56 2.44 11.02
CA ALA A 22 16.18 1.24 10.28
C ALA A 22 15.70 1.58 8.87
N TYR A 23 16.13 0.79 7.90
CA TYR A 23 15.56 0.76 6.57
C TYR A 23 14.65 -0.45 6.45
N TYR A 24 13.44 -0.26 5.94
CA TYR A 24 12.48 -1.33 5.68
C TYR A 24 12.13 -1.40 4.22
N ARG A 25 11.89 -2.63 3.75
CA ARG A 25 11.36 -2.90 2.41
C ARG A 25 10.36 -4.04 2.47
N ASN A 26 9.20 -3.84 1.87
CA ASN A 26 8.22 -4.88 1.63
C ASN A 26 8.46 -5.54 0.26
N THR A 27 8.27 -6.84 0.18
CA THR A 27 8.38 -7.60 -1.07
C THR A 27 7.29 -8.66 -1.13
N GLU A 28 6.82 -8.95 -2.34
CA GLU A 28 5.88 -10.05 -2.61
C GLU A 28 6.64 -11.36 -2.80
N ASN A 29 6.25 -12.40 -2.07
CA ASN A 29 6.91 -13.70 -2.16
C ASN A 29 5.88 -14.82 -2.27
N GLN A 30 6.05 -15.67 -3.27
CA GLN A 30 5.24 -16.87 -3.42
C GLN A 30 5.65 -17.90 -2.36
N VAL A 31 4.72 -18.27 -1.48
CA VAL A 31 4.93 -19.29 -0.44
C VAL A 31 4.41 -20.65 -0.89
N HIS A 32 3.21 -20.69 -1.44
CA HIS A 32 2.56 -21.88 -1.94
C HIS A 32 2.33 -21.82 -3.44
N GLU A 33 2.20 -22.99 -4.09
CA GLU A 33 1.79 -23.04 -5.48
C GLU A 33 0.42 -22.38 -5.66
N PRO A 34 0.23 -21.51 -6.67
CA PRO A 34 -1.04 -20.84 -6.91
C PRO A 34 -2.13 -21.85 -7.29
N ILE A 35 -3.39 -21.48 -7.12
CA ILE A 35 -4.52 -22.32 -7.55
C ILE A 35 -4.45 -22.59 -9.06
N GLY A 36 -4.01 -21.63 -9.83
CA GLY A 36 -3.81 -21.75 -11.27
C GLY A 36 -2.66 -20.88 -11.78
N ARG A 37 -2.84 -19.58 -11.88
CA ARG A 37 -1.82 -18.65 -12.40
C ARG A 37 -1.32 -17.73 -11.30
N PHE A 38 -0.01 -17.55 -11.23
CA PHE A 38 0.63 -16.61 -10.32
C PHE A 38 0.83 -15.25 -11.02
N HIS A 39 0.46 -14.20 -10.34
CA HIS A 39 0.86 -12.83 -10.64
C HIS A 39 1.84 -12.35 -9.57
N PRO A 40 2.88 -11.59 -9.87
CA PRO A 40 3.83 -11.10 -8.86
C PRO A 40 3.18 -10.42 -7.66
N PHE A 41 2.05 -9.72 -7.84
CA PHE A 41 1.31 -9.08 -6.76
C PHE A 41 0.46 -10.03 -5.89
N ASP A 42 0.46 -11.32 -6.17
CA ASP A 42 -0.25 -12.32 -5.37
C ASP A 42 0.59 -12.87 -4.20
N GLY A 43 1.89 -12.53 -4.17
CA GLY A 43 2.81 -13.01 -3.15
C GLY A 43 2.52 -12.45 -1.77
N ASP A 44 2.84 -13.24 -0.74
CA ASP A 44 2.77 -12.80 0.64
C ASP A 44 3.87 -11.79 1.00
N ALA A 45 3.54 -10.86 1.88
CA ALA A 45 4.48 -9.85 2.33
C ALA A 45 5.66 -10.46 3.08
N MET A 46 6.87 -10.17 2.63
CA MET A 46 8.09 -10.38 3.40
C MET A 46 8.77 -9.04 3.63
N ILE A 47 8.98 -8.69 4.88
CA ILE A 47 9.68 -7.47 5.24
C ILE A 47 11.17 -7.77 5.39
N HIS A 48 11.96 -6.94 4.75
CA HIS A 48 13.41 -6.89 4.91
C HIS A 48 13.76 -5.64 5.69
N SER A 49 14.52 -5.79 6.76
CA SER A 49 15.01 -4.68 7.58
C SER A 49 16.51 -4.68 7.65
N ILE A 50 17.11 -3.50 7.56
CA ILE A 50 18.51 -3.26 7.89
C ILE A 50 18.54 -2.25 9.02
N ASN A 51 18.93 -2.69 10.21
CA ASN A 51 19.08 -1.83 11.38
C ASN A 51 20.53 -1.36 11.49
N PHE A 52 20.74 -0.07 11.51
CA PHE A 52 22.04 0.58 11.68
C PHE A 52 22.18 1.09 13.12
N ASP A 53 23.20 0.64 13.80
CA ASP A 53 23.53 1.03 15.16
C ASP A 53 25.03 0.94 15.39
N ASN A 54 25.65 2.02 15.88
CA ASN A 54 27.08 2.09 16.24
C ASN A 54 28.00 1.56 15.11
N GLY A 55 27.77 1.98 13.87
CA GLY A 55 28.55 1.57 12.69
C GLY A 55 28.35 0.11 12.26
N LYS A 56 27.34 -0.58 12.81
CA LYS A 56 26.98 -1.96 12.44
C LYS A 56 25.66 -1.96 11.69
N ALA A 57 25.53 -2.88 10.73
CA ALA A 57 24.32 -3.13 9.99
C ALA A 57 23.82 -4.55 10.29
N ASN A 58 22.64 -4.67 10.87
CA ASN A 58 22.00 -5.96 11.17
C ASN A 58 20.81 -6.16 10.24
N TYR A 59 20.83 -7.24 9.47
CA TYR A 59 19.76 -7.60 8.55
C TYR A 59 18.83 -8.64 9.19
N VAL A 60 17.52 -8.38 9.07
CA VAL A 60 16.45 -9.30 9.49
C VAL A 60 15.40 -9.34 8.38
N ASN A 61 14.80 -10.51 8.15
CA ASN A 61 13.61 -10.61 7.32
C ASN A 61 12.56 -11.51 7.97
N LYS A 62 11.29 -11.22 7.72
CA LYS A 62 10.15 -12.02 8.17
C LYS A 62 8.96 -11.84 7.24
N PHE A 63 8.18 -12.92 7.11
CA PHE A 63 6.84 -12.80 6.55
C PHE A 63 5.94 -12.05 7.51
N VAL A 64 5.03 -11.24 6.94
CA VAL A 64 3.93 -10.66 7.70
C VAL A 64 2.91 -11.77 7.95
N GLU A 65 2.63 -12.06 9.19
CA GLU A 65 1.65 -13.07 9.58
C GLU A 65 0.22 -12.52 9.46
N THR A 66 -0.19 -12.23 8.21
CA THR A 66 -1.59 -11.89 7.95
C THR A 66 -2.48 -13.09 8.27
N GLU A 67 -3.75 -12.85 8.56
CA GLU A 67 -4.70 -13.94 8.83
C GLU A 67 -4.79 -14.90 7.64
N GLY A 68 -4.74 -14.37 6.40
CA GLY A 68 -4.71 -15.20 5.19
C GLY A 68 -3.44 -16.04 5.08
N PHE A 69 -2.28 -15.47 5.40
CA PHE A 69 -1.02 -16.19 5.43
C PHE A 69 -1.07 -17.35 6.44
N LEU A 70 -1.53 -17.10 7.66
CA LEU A 70 -1.62 -18.13 8.71
C LEU A 70 -2.54 -19.29 8.30
N VAL A 71 -3.69 -19.00 7.70
CA VAL A 71 -4.61 -20.03 7.19
C VAL A 71 -3.93 -20.88 6.10
N GLU A 72 -3.23 -20.27 5.15
CA GLU A 72 -2.54 -21.02 4.10
C GLU A 72 -1.35 -21.82 4.63
N GLN A 73 -0.64 -21.32 5.66
CA GLN A 73 0.38 -22.10 6.35
C GLN A 73 -0.19 -23.35 7.02
N GLU A 74 -1.32 -23.23 7.71
CA GLU A 74 -2.00 -24.36 8.33
C GLU A 74 -2.49 -25.39 7.28
N MET A 75 -3.03 -24.88 6.16
CA MET A 75 -3.56 -25.73 5.07
C MET A 75 -2.46 -26.31 4.18
N GLY A 76 -1.24 -25.77 4.21
CA GLY A 76 -0.10 -26.19 3.38
C GLY A 76 -0.30 -25.93 1.89
N LYS A 77 -1.17 -25.00 1.49
CA LYS A 77 -1.51 -24.70 0.10
C LYS A 77 -2.25 -23.37 -0.03
N SER A 78 -2.25 -22.80 -1.26
CA SER A 78 -3.05 -21.62 -1.58
C SER A 78 -4.55 -21.88 -1.49
N MET A 79 -5.25 -21.00 -0.80
CA MET A 79 -6.70 -21.04 -0.58
C MET A 79 -7.45 -19.99 -1.39
N TRP A 80 -6.78 -18.93 -1.86
CA TRP A 80 -7.38 -17.85 -2.63
C TRP A 80 -6.80 -17.76 -4.03
N ALA A 81 -7.69 -17.41 -4.98
CA ALA A 81 -7.32 -17.12 -6.35
C ALA A 81 -6.52 -15.80 -6.41
N GLY A 82 -5.54 -15.76 -7.29
CA GLY A 82 -4.75 -14.56 -7.58
C GLY A 82 -5.44 -13.62 -8.58
N LEU A 83 -4.76 -12.51 -8.89
CA LEU A 83 -5.23 -11.47 -9.81
C LEU A 83 -5.58 -11.97 -11.21
N MET A 84 -4.85 -12.96 -11.70
CA MET A 84 -5.04 -13.51 -13.05
C MET A 84 -6.15 -14.56 -13.13
N GLU A 85 -6.85 -14.80 -12.03
CA GLU A 85 -7.85 -15.84 -11.93
C GLU A 85 -9.21 -15.28 -11.55
N ARG A 86 -10.23 -16.12 -11.72
CA ARG A 86 -11.57 -15.81 -11.24
C ARG A 86 -11.62 -15.98 -9.73
N THR A 87 -12.18 -15.01 -9.02
CA THR A 87 -12.38 -15.11 -7.57
C THR A 87 -13.18 -16.34 -7.14
N GLY A 88 -14.06 -16.84 -8.00
CA GLY A 88 -14.79 -18.09 -7.78
C GLY A 88 -13.91 -19.35 -7.76
N SER A 89 -12.64 -19.27 -8.12
CA SER A 89 -11.66 -20.37 -7.97
C SER A 89 -11.13 -20.50 -6.54
N SER A 90 -11.33 -19.49 -5.69
CA SER A 90 -10.94 -19.52 -4.29
C SER A 90 -11.65 -20.65 -3.54
N LYS A 91 -10.93 -21.28 -2.63
CA LYS A 91 -11.43 -22.40 -1.80
C LYS A 91 -12.11 -21.93 -0.52
N LEU A 92 -11.83 -20.69 -0.12
CA LEU A 92 -12.44 -20.00 1.00
C LEU A 92 -13.02 -18.66 0.53
N PRO A 93 -13.96 -18.06 1.28
CA PRO A 93 -14.44 -16.70 1.04
C PRO A 93 -13.26 -15.73 0.97
N GLY A 94 -13.44 -14.63 0.25
CA GLY A 94 -12.43 -13.57 0.17
C GLY A 94 -12.03 -13.02 1.53
N TRP A 95 -10.83 -12.46 1.57
CA TRP A 95 -10.20 -12.00 2.80
C TRP A 95 -9.90 -10.50 2.75
N GLY A 96 -9.77 -9.90 3.95
CA GLY A 96 -9.48 -8.48 4.10
C GLY A 96 -10.66 -7.58 3.72
N ALA A 97 -10.40 -6.29 3.65
CA ALA A 97 -11.42 -5.27 3.47
C ALA A 97 -12.20 -5.37 2.16
N GLN A 98 -11.61 -5.92 1.10
CA GLN A 98 -12.23 -6.04 -0.23
C GLN A 98 -12.89 -7.38 -0.52
N GLY A 99 -12.63 -8.40 0.26
CA GLY A 99 -13.32 -9.70 0.21
C GLY A 99 -13.21 -10.52 -1.08
N GLY A 100 -12.48 -10.09 -2.08
CA GLY A 100 -12.38 -10.78 -3.36
C GLY A 100 -11.13 -11.65 -3.52
N ILE A 101 -10.05 -11.25 -2.90
CA ILE A 101 -8.73 -11.91 -2.92
C ILE A 101 -8.15 -11.89 -1.50
N LYS A 102 -7.06 -12.61 -1.29
CA LYS A 102 -6.33 -12.57 -0.03
C LYS A 102 -5.72 -11.17 0.19
N ASP A 103 -5.87 -10.60 1.38
CA ASP A 103 -5.05 -9.47 1.83
C ASP A 103 -3.67 -10.00 2.20
N SER A 104 -2.71 -9.83 1.32
CA SER A 104 -1.32 -10.25 1.56
C SER A 104 -0.45 -9.17 2.18
N SER A 105 -0.99 -7.96 2.38
CA SER A 105 -0.31 -6.80 3.00
C SER A 105 1.07 -6.49 2.39
N SER A 106 1.25 -6.78 1.10
CA SER A 106 2.55 -6.91 0.43
C SER A 106 2.99 -5.69 -0.38
N THR A 107 2.20 -4.60 -0.38
CA THR A 107 2.46 -3.49 -1.32
C THR A 107 3.45 -2.47 -0.77
N ASP A 108 3.24 -1.97 0.43
CA ASP A 108 4.10 -0.93 1.00
C ASP A 108 4.37 -1.18 2.48
N ILE A 109 5.36 -0.48 3.01
CA ILE A 109 5.64 -0.38 4.43
C ILE A 109 6.01 1.05 4.78
N ILE A 110 5.29 1.61 5.73
CA ILE A 110 5.53 2.95 6.27
C ILE A 110 5.74 2.88 7.78
N VAL A 111 6.32 3.93 8.34
CA VAL A 111 6.43 4.06 9.81
C VAL A 111 5.48 5.15 10.28
N HIS A 112 4.54 4.80 11.16
CA HIS A 112 3.63 5.74 11.80
C HIS A 112 3.64 5.53 13.31
N ALA A 113 3.77 6.62 14.06
CA ALA A 113 3.85 6.60 15.52
C ALA A 113 4.96 5.66 16.08
N GLY A 114 6.05 5.48 15.33
CA GLY A 114 7.18 4.62 15.71
C GLY A 114 7.01 3.14 15.32
N GLU A 115 5.88 2.74 14.75
CA GLU A 115 5.57 1.38 14.36
C GLU A 115 5.54 1.21 12.84
N PRO A 116 6.25 0.22 12.27
CA PRO A 116 6.09 -0.15 10.87
C PRO A 116 4.68 -0.70 10.61
N LEU A 117 4.07 -0.20 9.54
CA LEU A 117 2.73 -0.59 9.09
C LEU A 117 2.81 -1.06 7.64
N THR A 118 2.34 -2.26 7.37
CA THR A 118 2.25 -2.81 6.02
C THR A 118 0.87 -2.59 5.43
N THR A 119 0.80 -2.42 4.12
CA THR A 119 -0.44 -2.09 3.40
C THR A 119 -0.63 -2.95 2.16
N PHE A 120 -1.84 -2.93 1.61
CA PHE A 120 -2.21 -3.71 0.45
C PHE A 120 -2.91 -2.86 -0.61
N TYR A 121 -2.50 -3.02 -1.88
CA TYR A 121 -2.99 -2.18 -2.98
C TYR A 121 -4.50 -2.25 -3.21
N GLN A 122 -5.15 -3.34 -2.84
CA GLN A 122 -6.61 -3.49 -2.93
C GLN A 122 -7.34 -3.14 -1.63
N CYS A 123 -6.74 -2.27 -0.81
CA CYS A 123 -7.26 -1.85 0.49
C CYS A 123 -7.31 -3.00 1.49
N GLY A 124 -6.24 -3.14 2.23
CA GLY A 124 -6.08 -4.14 3.27
C GLY A 124 -6.37 -3.62 4.68
N GLU A 125 -6.17 -4.49 5.65
CA GLU A 125 -6.42 -4.20 7.07
C GLU A 125 -5.29 -3.43 7.74
N GLY A 126 -4.09 -3.39 7.16
CA GLY A 126 -2.90 -2.77 7.74
C GLY A 126 -2.37 -3.53 8.95
N TYR A 127 -1.19 -4.12 8.84
CA TYR A 127 -0.58 -4.88 9.92
C TYR A 127 0.58 -4.11 10.53
N GLN A 128 0.56 -3.98 11.86
CA GLN A 128 1.61 -3.33 12.64
C GLN A 128 2.66 -4.36 13.05
N LEU A 129 3.91 -3.98 12.93
CA LEU A 129 5.05 -4.84 13.19
C LEU A 129 5.93 -4.27 14.29
N ASN A 130 6.57 -5.15 15.04
CA ASN A 130 7.66 -4.76 15.90
C ASN A 130 8.81 -4.18 15.07
N PRO A 131 9.31 -2.97 15.37
CA PRO A 131 10.31 -2.31 14.53
C PRO A 131 11.67 -3.03 14.48
N TYR A 132 11.98 -3.89 15.44
CA TYR A 132 13.26 -4.57 15.53
C TYR A 132 13.18 -6.05 15.16
N SER A 133 12.18 -6.76 15.69
CA SER A 133 12.04 -8.21 15.47
C SER A 133 11.23 -8.54 14.22
N LEU A 134 10.46 -7.58 13.67
CA LEU A 134 9.49 -7.73 12.58
C LEU A 134 8.34 -8.69 12.91
N ASP A 135 8.12 -9.00 14.18
CA ASP A 135 6.95 -9.78 14.58
C ASP A 135 5.67 -9.01 14.23
N THR A 136 4.71 -9.70 13.66
CA THR A 136 3.37 -9.13 13.43
C THR A 136 2.65 -9.04 14.76
N GLU A 137 2.38 -7.82 15.22
CA GLU A 137 1.83 -7.58 16.56
C GLU A 137 0.30 -7.53 16.53
N GLN A 138 -0.26 -6.76 15.59
CA GLN A 138 -1.71 -6.58 15.51
C GLN A 138 -2.14 -5.95 14.18
N LYS A 139 -3.43 -5.92 13.94
CA LYS A 139 -4.03 -5.06 12.91
C LYS A 139 -4.20 -3.65 13.45
N ALA A 140 -3.97 -2.64 12.61
CA ALA A 140 -4.14 -1.24 12.99
C ALA A 140 -5.61 -0.93 13.31
N SER A 141 -5.89 -0.59 14.56
CA SER A 141 -7.26 -0.42 15.08
C SER A 141 -8.01 0.77 14.46
N TRP A 142 -7.30 1.71 13.86
CA TRP A 142 -7.88 2.89 13.22
C TRP A 142 -8.39 2.64 11.80
N VAL A 143 -8.02 1.51 11.19
CA VAL A 143 -8.41 1.20 9.81
C VAL A 143 -9.94 1.03 9.73
N PRO A 144 -10.63 1.84 8.90
CA PRO A 144 -12.07 1.76 8.79
C PRO A 144 -12.51 0.53 8.00
N VAL A 145 -13.81 0.26 8.03
CA VAL A 145 -14.44 -0.68 7.08
C VAL A 145 -14.12 -0.23 5.65
N GLY A 146 -13.61 -1.14 4.83
CA GLY A 146 -13.10 -0.84 3.50
C GLY A 146 -11.58 -0.73 3.44
N GLY A 147 -10.88 -0.77 4.58
CA GLY A 147 -9.44 -0.89 4.66
C GLY A 147 -8.65 0.39 4.41
N VAL A 148 -7.36 0.23 4.21
CA VAL A 148 -6.40 1.27 3.82
C VAL A 148 -5.72 0.87 2.51
N SER A 149 -5.59 1.82 1.58
CA SER A 149 -4.95 1.61 0.29
C SER A 149 -3.41 1.55 0.41
N ALA A 150 -2.75 1.31 -0.73
CA ALA A 150 -1.34 0.98 -0.83
C ALA A 150 -0.38 1.99 -0.16
N HIS A 151 -0.51 3.27 -0.49
CA HIS A 151 0.49 4.29 -0.20
C HIS A 151 -0.04 5.43 0.68
N PRO A 152 -0.39 5.17 1.96
CA PRO A 152 -0.67 6.26 2.90
C PRO A 152 0.57 7.13 3.09
N LYS A 153 0.39 8.36 3.50
CA LYS A 153 1.48 9.33 3.67
C LYS A 153 1.56 9.78 5.12
N VAL A 154 2.77 9.86 5.66
CA VAL A 154 3.00 10.39 7.00
C VAL A 154 3.59 11.79 6.91
N ASP A 155 2.91 12.76 7.50
CA ASP A 155 3.43 14.11 7.66
C ASP A 155 4.33 14.14 8.90
N LEU A 156 5.63 14.13 8.68
CA LEU A 156 6.62 14.13 9.76
C LEU A 156 6.56 15.37 10.64
N SER A 157 5.97 16.48 10.16
CA SER A 157 5.86 17.72 10.94
C SER A 157 4.74 17.67 11.98
N THR A 158 3.69 16.88 11.74
CA THR A 158 2.52 16.74 12.63
C THR A 158 2.40 15.34 13.24
N GLY A 159 3.06 14.36 12.64
CA GLY A 159 2.91 12.95 12.97
C GLY A 159 1.59 12.33 12.47
N GLU A 160 0.85 13.04 11.61
CA GLU A 160 -0.41 12.55 11.05
C GLU A 160 -0.15 11.61 9.88
N LEU A 161 -1.00 10.59 9.77
CA LEU A 161 -1.07 9.71 8.61
C LEU A 161 -2.31 10.05 7.80
N LEU A 162 -2.11 10.30 6.49
CA LEU A 162 -3.16 10.58 5.53
C LEU A 162 -3.31 9.36 4.62
N PHE A 163 -4.55 8.94 4.40
CA PHE A 163 -4.83 7.76 3.61
C PHE A 163 -6.12 7.90 2.81
N PHE A 164 -6.32 6.99 1.90
CA PHE A 164 -7.60 6.77 1.24
C PHE A 164 -7.90 5.27 1.19
N ASN A 165 -9.16 4.95 0.96
CA ASN A 165 -9.55 3.65 0.47
C ASN A 165 -10.50 3.80 -0.71
N TYR A 166 -10.63 2.75 -1.50
CA TYR A 166 -11.51 2.74 -2.65
C TYR A 166 -12.26 1.41 -2.75
N SER A 167 -13.39 1.44 -3.42
CA SER A 167 -14.21 0.24 -3.59
C SER A 167 -14.88 0.18 -4.97
N LYS A 168 -15.51 -0.95 -5.25
CA LYS A 168 -16.34 -1.15 -6.45
C LYS A 168 -17.78 -0.68 -6.25
N GLN A 169 -18.10 -0.19 -5.06
CA GLN A 169 -19.42 0.32 -4.65
C GLN A 169 -19.33 1.81 -4.33
N PHE A 170 -20.43 2.54 -4.60
CA PHE A 170 -20.55 3.96 -4.25
C PHE A 170 -20.30 4.17 -2.73
N PRO A 171 -19.58 5.22 -2.34
CA PRO A 171 -19.11 6.40 -3.09
C PRO A 171 -17.83 6.17 -3.94
N TYR A 172 -17.29 4.98 -3.98
CA TYR A 172 -16.11 4.50 -4.68
C TYR A 172 -14.78 4.89 -4.05
N LEU A 173 -14.69 5.95 -3.26
CA LEU A 173 -13.49 6.40 -2.58
C LEU A 173 -13.84 7.07 -1.25
N ASN A 174 -12.97 6.91 -0.25
CA ASN A 174 -13.01 7.68 0.99
C ASN A 174 -11.60 8.18 1.31
N TYR A 175 -11.52 9.33 1.97
CA TYR A 175 -10.30 9.94 2.44
C TYR A 175 -10.30 10.04 3.96
N GLY A 176 -9.14 9.81 4.59
CA GLY A 176 -9.02 9.86 6.04
C GLY A 176 -7.70 10.41 6.56
N VAL A 177 -7.74 10.85 7.82
CA VAL A 177 -6.60 11.33 8.59
C VAL A 177 -6.57 10.66 9.94
N VAL A 178 -5.40 10.12 10.30
CA VAL A 178 -5.11 9.50 11.60
C VAL A 178 -4.10 10.38 12.33
N ASP A 179 -4.33 10.64 13.60
CA ASP A 179 -3.40 11.45 14.40
C ASP A 179 -2.14 10.67 14.82
N LYS A 180 -1.18 11.39 15.40
CA LYS A 180 0.08 10.81 15.91
C LYS A 180 -0.10 9.77 17.03
N ASN A 181 -1.28 9.66 17.61
CA ASN A 181 -1.62 8.68 18.63
C ASN A 181 -2.46 7.53 18.06
N GLN A 182 -2.46 7.38 16.73
CA GLN A 182 -3.20 6.34 16.01
C GLN A 182 -4.73 6.40 16.18
N ASN A 183 -5.31 7.58 16.36
CA ASN A 183 -6.75 7.76 16.35
C ASN A 183 -7.23 8.27 15.00
N LEU A 184 -8.25 7.63 14.44
CA LEU A 184 -8.95 8.12 13.25
C LEU A 184 -9.67 9.44 13.59
N LYS A 185 -9.21 10.56 13.05
CA LYS A 185 -9.72 11.89 13.33
C LYS A 185 -10.66 12.42 12.28
N HIS A 186 -10.50 11.94 11.04
CA HIS A 186 -11.27 12.41 9.91
C HIS A 186 -11.48 11.26 8.92
N PHE A 187 -12.69 11.10 8.42
CA PHE A 187 -12.99 10.10 7.40
C PHE A 187 -14.24 10.52 6.64
N VAL A 188 -14.08 10.83 5.36
CA VAL A 188 -15.15 11.38 4.51
C VAL A 188 -15.21 10.67 3.17
N PRO A 189 -16.42 10.53 2.58
CA PRO A 189 -16.56 10.00 1.24
C PRO A 189 -16.11 11.03 0.20
N ILE A 190 -15.54 10.52 -0.90
CA ILE A 190 -15.31 11.29 -2.13
C ILE A 190 -16.06 10.58 -3.24
N GLU A 191 -17.16 11.18 -3.70
CA GLU A 191 -18.00 10.58 -4.71
C GLU A 191 -17.33 10.64 -6.08
N LEU A 192 -17.03 9.47 -6.64
CA LEU A 192 -16.52 9.35 -7.99
C LEU A 192 -17.64 8.91 -8.95
N PRO A 193 -17.52 9.16 -10.26
CA PRO A 193 -18.52 8.74 -11.24
C PRO A 193 -18.50 7.23 -11.54
N GLY A 194 -17.65 6.45 -10.87
CA GLY A 194 -17.57 5.01 -11.02
C GLY A 194 -16.35 4.40 -10.35
N PRO A 195 -16.23 3.07 -10.31
CA PRO A 195 -15.12 2.40 -9.66
C PRO A 195 -13.83 2.64 -10.42
N ARG A 196 -12.87 3.23 -9.73
CA ARG A 196 -11.51 3.53 -10.22
C ARG A 196 -10.51 2.58 -9.59
N LEU A 197 -9.26 2.69 -10.05
CA LEU A 197 -8.10 2.06 -9.43
C LEU A 197 -7.07 3.14 -9.05
N PRO A 198 -7.36 3.99 -8.07
CA PRO A 198 -6.34 4.87 -7.53
C PRO A 198 -5.30 4.04 -6.78
N HIS A 199 -4.01 4.40 -6.91
CA HIS A 199 -2.95 3.63 -6.26
C HIS A 199 -2.17 4.46 -5.25
N ASP A 200 -2.00 5.75 -5.49
CA ASP A 200 -1.23 6.65 -4.64
C ASP A 200 -1.95 7.99 -4.45
N MET A 201 -1.49 8.76 -3.49
CA MET A 201 -1.95 10.11 -3.19
C MET A 201 -0.77 11.03 -2.87
N ALA A 202 -0.98 12.33 -2.94
CA ALA A 202 -0.03 13.32 -2.47
C ALA A 202 -0.66 14.21 -1.39
N PHE A 203 0.18 14.94 -0.66
CA PHE A 203 -0.28 15.93 0.30
C PHE A 203 0.64 17.16 0.35
N SER A 204 0.11 18.22 0.88
CA SER A 204 0.83 19.42 1.29
C SER A 204 0.48 19.74 2.75
N LYS A 205 1.04 20.79 3.30
CA LYS A 205 0.73 21.21 4.68
C LYS A 205 -0.78 21.28 4.96
N ASN A 206 -1.55 21.80 4.02
CA ASN A 206 -2.96 22.10 4.23
C ASN A 206 -3.94 21.26 3.40
N TYR A 207 -3.46 20.53 2.40
CA TYR A 207 -4.31 19.84 1.44
C TYR A 207 -3.83 18.42 1.18
N SER A 208 -4.78 17.54 0.86
CA SER A 208 -4.52 16.25 0.24
C SER A 208 -4.94 16.27 -1.21
N ILE A 209 -4.23 15.52 -2.04
CA ILE A 209 -4.46 15.42 -3.49
C ILE A 209 -4.72 13.95 -3.80
N ILE A 210 -5.91 13.67 -4.31
CA ILE A 210 -6.34 12.31 -4.61
C ILE A 210 -6.65 12.21 -6.09
N ASN A 211 -6.19 11.12 -6.70
CA ASN A 211 -6.29 10.89 -8.12
C ASN A 211 -7.65 10.25 -8.47
N ASP A 212 -8.37 10.84 -9.42
CA ASP A 212 -9.47 10.21 -10.15
C ASP A 212 -9.06 10.06 -11.63
N LEU A 213 -8.29 9.02 -11.88
CA LEU A 213 -7.73 8.76 -13.20
C LEU A 213 -8.67 7.85 -14.01
N PRO A 214 -8.67 7.95 -15.36
CA PRO A 214 -9.61 7.22 -16.20
C PRO A 214 -9.29 5.73 -16.39
N LEU A 215 -8.73 5.09 -15.38
CA LEU A 215 -8.51 3.64 -15.32
C LEU A 215 -9.65 3.00 -14.51
N PHE A 216 -10.54 2.30 -15.20
CA PHE A 216 -11.74 1.72 -14.61
C PHE A 216 -11.64 0.22 -14.49
N TRP A 217 -12.26 -0.35 -13.49
CA TRP A 217 -12.63 -1.74 -13.51
C TRP A 217 -13.64 -2.00 -14.62
N ASP A 218 -13.34 -2.99 -15.48
CA ASP A 218 -14.28 -3.43 -16.51
C ASP A 218 -15.43 -4.18 -15.85
N GLN A 219 -16.61 -3.55 -15.79
CA GLN A 219 -17.80 -4.08 -15.11
C GLN A 219 -18.26 -5.43 -15.66
N GLU A 220 -18.16 -5.63 -16.98
CA GLU A 220 -18.58 -6.88 -17.61
C GLU A 220 -17.59 -8.01 -17.30
N MET A 221 -16.31 -7.69 -17.18
CA MET A 221 -15.32 -8.66 -16.78
C MET A 221 -15.41 -8.99 -15.29
N LEU A 222 -15.70 -8.00 -14.44
CA LEU A 222 -15.96 -8.21 -13.01
C LEU A 222 -17.14 -9.14 -12.76
N LYS A 223 -18.25 -9.02 -13.51
CA LYS A 223 -19.39 -9.93 -13.44
C LYS A 223 -18.99 -11.38 -13.76
N LYS A 224 -17.96 -11.56 -14.57
CA LYS A 224 -17.38 -12.87 -14.90
C LYS A 224 -16.31 -13.32 -13.89
N GLY A 225 -16.09 -12.55 -12.82
CA GLY A 225 -15.05 -12.79 -11.82
C GLY A 225 -13.62 -12.50 -12.29
N ILE A 226 -13.46 -11.71 -13.36
CA ILE A 226 -12.16 -11.37 -13.92
C ILE A 226 -11.82 -9.93 -13.52
N HIS A 227 -10.70 -9.74 -12.84
CA HIS A 227 -10.17 -8.44 -12.45
C HIS A 227 -9.43 -7.80 -13.62
N ALA A 228 -10.16 -7.18 -14.54
CA ALA A 228 -9.59 -6.42 -15.64
C ALA A 228 -9.87 -4.93 -15.48
N THR A 229 -8.90 -4.12 -15.86
CA THR A 229 -9.00 -2.68 -15.92
C THR A 229 -8.88 -2.20 -17.36
N ARG A 230 -9.48 -1.05 -17.64
CA ARG A 230 -9.42 -0.40 -18.96
C ARG A 230 -9.18 1.09 -18.80
N LEU A 231 -8.21 1.60 -19.52
CA LEU A 231 -8.02 3.04 -19.65
C LEU A 231 -9.05 3.59 -20.65
N HIS A 232 -9.75 4.62 -20.25
CA HIS A 232 -10.76 5.31 -21.05
C HIS A 232 -10.23 6.66 -21.52
N ASP A 233 -10.75 7.15 -22.66
CA ASP A 233 -10.48 8.48 -23.18
C ASP A 233 -11.36 9.52 -22.47
N LEU A 234 -11.06 9.73 -21.20
CA LEU A 234 -11.71 10.70 -20.31
C LEU A 234 -10.63 11.51 -19.59
N PRO A 235 -10.90 12.74 -19.19
CA PRO A 235 -9.93 13.53 -18.45
C PRO A 235 -9.48 12.84 -17.17
N SER A 236 -8.20 12.97 -16.87
CA SER A 236 -7.66 12.70 -15.54
C SER A 236 -8.10 13.83 -14.62
N ARG A 237 -8.57 13.51 -13.42
CA ARG A 237 -8.97 14.51 -12.46
C ARG A 237 -8.21 14.35 -11.15
N PHE A 238 -8.00 15.48 -10.47
CA PHE A 238 -7.33 15.54 -9.19
C PHE A 238 -8.23 16.26 -8.19
N ALA A 239 -8.63 15.55 -7.13
CA ALA A 239 -9.35 16.14 -6.01
C ALA A 239 -8.36 16.81 -5.07
N VAL A 240 -8.42 18.10 -4.91
CA VAL A 240 -7.67 18.85 -3.90
C VAL A 240 -8.62 19.17 -2.75
N ILE A 241 -8.46 18.47 -1.65
CA ILE A 241 -9.30 18.59 -0.45
C ILE A 241 -8.48 19.20 0.69
N PRO A 242 -9.02 20.18 1.46
CA PRO A 242 -8.39 20.60 2.70
C PRO A 242 -8.17 19.39 3.61
N ARG A 243 -7.08 19.35 4.39
CA ARG A 243 -6.69 18.18 5.19
C ARG A 243 -7.83 17.60 6.05
N TYR A 244 -8.68 18.46 6.60
CA TYR A 244 -9.87 18.13 7.38
C TYR A 244 -11.15 18.66 6.72
N GLY A 245 -11.11 18.81 5.39
CA GLY A 245 -12.25 19.34 4.62
C GLY A 245 -13.33 18.31 4.39
N ASN A 246 -14.54 18.81 4.15
CA ASN A 246 -15.67 18.00 3.75
C ASN A 246 -15.72 17.79 2.21
N PRO A 247 -16.54 16.88 1.70
CA PRO A 247 -16.67 16.65 0.26
C PRO A 247 -16.97 17.90 -0.56
N GLU A 248 -17.74 18.84 -0.02
CA GLU A 248 -18.10 20.12 -0.66
C GLU A 248 -16.93 21.11 -0.76
N ASP A 249 -15.85 20.91 -0.01
CA ASP A 249 -14.66 21.74 -0.05
C ASP A 249 -13.68 21.32 -1.16
N ILE A 250 -13.95 20.20 -1.84
CA ILE A 250 -13.08 19.66 -2.88
C ILE A 250 -13.04 20.58 -4.09
N LYS A 251 -11.82 20.92 -4.53
CA LYS A 251 -11.56 21.54 -5.81
C LYS A 251 -11.03 20.51 -6.78
N TRP A 252 -11.70 20.36 -7.91
CA TRP A 252 -11.32 19.45 -8.97
C TRP A 252 -10.47 20.14 -10.02
N PHE A 253 -9.39 19.50 -10.41
CA PHE A 253 -8.52 19.91 -11.51
C PHE A 253 -8.50 18.82 -12.57
N GLU A 254 -8.46 19.19 -13.84
CA GLU A 254 -8.46 18.28 -14.96
C GLU A 254 -7.14 18.34 -15.73
N ALA A 255 -6.74 17.21 -16.29
CA ALA A 255 -5.59 17.06 -17.17
C ALA A 255 -5.92 16.05 -18.29
N ASP A 256 -5.03 15.94 -19.25
CA ASP A 256 -5.15 14.96 -20.32
C ASP A 256 -5.26 13.52 -19.79
N PRO A 257 -5.96 12.63 -20.52
CA PRO A 257 -6.10 11.24 -20.14
C PRO A 257 -4.75 10.58 -19.86
N THR A 258 -4.55 10.13 -18.63
CA THR A 258 -3.33 9.44 -18.21
C THR A 258 -3.61 8.50 -17.04
N TYR A 259 -2.65 7.65 -16.74
CA TYR A 259 -2.60 6.91 -15.50
C TYR A 259 -1.26 7.12 -14.81
N VAL A 260 -1.32 7.54 -13.55
CA VAL A 260 -0.16 7.69 -12.68
C VAL A 260 -0.26 6.64 -11.58
N CYS A 261 0.67 5.71 -11.57
CA CYS A 261 0.74 4.67 -10.55
C CYS A 261 1.22 5.25 -9.23
N LEU A 262 2.37 5.95 -9.25
CA LEU A 262 2.98 6.53 -8.05
C LEU A 262 3.19 8.03 -8.23
N LEU A 263 2.94 8.77 -7.16
CA LEU A 263 3.24 10.18 -7.03
C LEU A 263 4.55 10.34 -6.26
N TYR A 264 5.55 10.88 -6.92
CA TYR A 264 6.88 11.06 -6.36
C TYR A 264 7.25 12.52 -6.33
N THR A 265 7.65 13.02 -5.15
CA THR A 265 8.27 14.34 -5.04
C THR A 265 9.78 14.15 -4.97
N SER A 266 10.46 14.38 -6.08
CA SER A 266 11.91 14.48 -6.09
C SER A 266 12.28 15.96 -6.11
N PRO A 267 13.18 16.43 -5.24
CA PRO A 267 13.71 17.77 -5.40
C PRO A 267 14.37 17.87 -6.76
N SER A 268 13.85 18.78 -7.60
CA SER A 268 14.48 19.08 -8.88
C SER A 268 15.86 19.68 -8.61
N PRO A 269 16.91 19.34 -9.39
CA PRO A 269 18.18 20.03 -9.28
C PRO A 269 18.10 21.54 -9.57
N ARG A 270 16.92 22.02 -10.00
CA ARG A 270 16.63 23.44 -10.26
C ARG A 270 15.82 24.09 -9.16
N ASP A 271 15.35 23.34 -8.19
CA ASP A 271 14.69 23.88 -7.01
C ASP A 271 15.77 24.35 -6.03
N PRO A 272 15.79 25.63 -5.64
CA PRO A 272 16.82 26.20 -4.77
C PRO A 272 16.79 25.63 -3.36
#